data_79b83af1720bfc11e1f79df6ce634379
#
_entry.id   79b83af1720bfc11e1f79df6ce634379
#
_cell.length_a   1.000
_cell.length_b   1.000
_cell.length_c   1.000
_cell.angle_alpha   90.00
_cell.angle_beta   90.00
_cell.angle_gamma   90.00
#
_symmetry.space_group_name_H-M   'P 1'
#
loop_
_entity.id
_entity.type
_entity.pdbx_description
1 polymer ?
#
loop_
_entity_poly.entity_id
_entity_poly.type
_entity_poly.pdbx_seq_one_letter_code
_entity_poly.pdbx_strand_id
1 'polypeptide(L)'
;MFDWNDIRYFLALQRSGKLLAAARQLRTTHATVARHIEQLERQLGQPLFVQQPDGYLLTAAGRQLLPLAEQLENTASRMQDEARVGHVEVAGLVRLGAPEGLGSLFLSRHLPRLMALYPALEIDLVSVPRFVSITNREVDIAIALERPQANMVVTRKLTDYCLGLYATPAYLDAHEPIREREDLAGHPIVGYVDDLLFSRELMFHRGLCRNPLINLRCTSVVGQQQAALADGGIAVLPYYLTYDDARLRQLLPELRIIRSYWISGRSDIRRTLRYRVVWDFVVDVCQSMQWLLLQQPTQQNESIDAG
;
A
#
# COMPACT_ATOMS: atom_id res chain seq x y z
N MET A 1 6.04 -27.37 16.12
CA MET A 1 4.85 -26.65 15.60
C MET A 1 4.59 -25.51 16.58
N PHE A 2 4.53 -24.25 16.16
CA PHE A 2 4.25 -23.12 17.03
C PHE A 2 2.75 -23.02 17.35
N ASP A 3 2.43 -22.44 18.52
CA ASP A 3 1.04 -22.18 18.90
C ASP A 3 0.56 -20.88 18.23
N TRP A 4 -0.62 -20.92 17.60
CA TRP A 4 -1.30 -19.74 17.09
C TRP A 4 -1.40 -18.61 18.13
N ASN A 5 -1.57 -18.97 19.38
CA ASN A 5 -1.67 -18.00 20.45
C ASN A 5 -0.41 -17.16 20.59
N ASP A 6 0.79 -17.74 20.36
CA ASP A 6 2.07 -17.03 20.44
C ASP A 6 2.14 -15.90 19.37
N ILE A 7 1.56 -16.12 18.18
CA ILE A 7 1.45 -15.11 17.13
C ILE A 7 0.61 -13.90 17.56
N ARG A 8 -0.47 -14.11 18.32
CA ARG A 8 -1.29 -13.00 18.85
C ARG A 8 -0.48 -12.13 19.83
N TYR A 9 0.37 -12.72 20.65
CA TYR A 9 1.27 -11.99 21.55
C TYR A 9 2.35 -11.23 20.78
N PHE A 10 2.91 -11.83 19.73
CA PHE A 10 3.86 -11.19 18.82
C PHE A 10 3.25 -9.93 18.19
N LEU A 11 2.06 -10.02 17.60
CA LEU A 11 1.37 -8.88 16.98
C LEU A 11 1.01 -7.79 17.99
N ALA A 12 0.57 -8.17 19.21
CA ALA A 12 0.25 -7.20 20.26
C ALA A 12 1.50 -6.43 20.72
N LEU A 13 2.64 -7.09 20.90
CA LEU A 13 3.90 -6.45 21.27
C LEU A 13 4.43 -5.56 20.14
N GLN A 14 4.37 -6.02 18.90
CA GLN A 14 4.78 -5.25 17.73
C GLN A 14 4.00 -3.93 17.62
N ARG A 15 2.67 -3.97 17.81
CA ARG A 15 1.80 -2.79 17.72
C ARG A 15 1.97 -1.79 18.86
N SER A 16 2.23 -2.30 20.05
CA SER A 16 2.30 -1.47 21.27
C SER A 16 3.73 -1.01 21.61
N GLY A 17 4.76 -1.71 21.12
CA GLY A 17 6.16 -1.50 21.44
C GLY A 17 6.56 -1.78 22.90
N LYS A 18 5.61 -2.08 23.79
CA LYS A 18 5.87 -2.26 25.24
C LYS A 18 5.09 -3.45 25.79
N LEU A 19 5.76 -4.32 26.58
CA LEU A 19 5.13 -5.49 27.19
C LEU A 19 3.88 -5.14 28.03
N LEU A 20 3.95 -4.05 28.80
CA LEU A 20 2.83 -3.63 29.63
C LEU A 20 1.62 -3.18 28.80
N ALA A 21 1.83 -2.51 27.69
CA ALA A 21 0.76 -2.08 26.80
C ALA A 21 0.15 -3.27 26.04
N ALA A 22 0.97 -4.21 25.56
CA ALA A 22 0.52 -5.46 24.98
C ALA A 22 -0.30 -6.28 25.98
N ALA A 23 0.16 -6.39 27.24
CA ALA A 23 -0.55 -7.08 28.31
C ALA A 23 -1.94 -6.49 28.57
N ARG A 24 -2.06 -5.17 28.62
CA ARG A 24 -3.37 -4.49 28.77
C ARG A 24 -4.29 -4.79 27.60
N GLN A 25 -3.78 -4.75 26.39
CA GLN A 25 -4.55 -5.05 25.17
C GLN A 25 -5.08 -6.49 25.19
N LEU A 26 -4.27 -7.45 25.65
CA LEU A 26 -4.60 -8.88 25.69
C LEU A 26 -5.28 -9.33 27.00
N ARG A 27 -5.51 -8.40 27.95
CA ARG A 27 -6.09 -8.65 29.29
C ARG A 27 -5.32 -9.75 30.04
N THR A 28 -3.99 -9.63 30.07
CA THR A 28 -3.07 -10.57 30.71
C THR A 28 -1.95 -9.85 31.46
N THR A 29 -0.92 -10.55 31.91
CA THR A 29 0.24 -9.98 32.60
C THR A 29 1.40 -9.78 31.59
N HIS A 30 2.30 -8.84 31.90
CA HIS A 30 3.51 -8.62 31.09
C HIS A 30 4.43 -9.85 31.06
N ALA A 31 4.48 -10.62 32.15
CA ALA A 31 5.22 -11.88 32.25
C ALA A 31 4.65 -12.95 31.29
N THR A 32 3.33 -13.00 31.13
CA THR A 32 2.68 -13.89 30.17
C THR A 32 3.04 -13.48 28.73
N VAL A 33 3.02 -12.19 28.41
CA VAL A 33 3.43 -11.70 27.08
C VAL A 33 4.87 -12.11 26.79
N ALA A 34 5.81 -11.81 27.70
CA ALA A 34 7.22 -12.16 27.56
C ALA A 34 7.40 -13.67 27.31
N ARG A 35 6.76 -14.51 28.11
CA ARG A 35 6.85 -15.97 27.97
C ARG A 35 6.39 -16.47 26.60
N HIS A 36 5.29 -15.94 26.05
CA HIS A 36 4.80 -16.32 24.73
C HIS A 36 5.74 -15.87 23.61
N ILE A 37 6.34 -14.68 23.73
CA ILE A 37 7.37 -14.22 22.79
C ILE A 37 8.59 -15.13 22.83
N GLU A 38 9.14 -15.41 24.02
CA GLU A 38 10.28 -16.30 24.18
C GLU A 38 10.00 -17.73 23.67
N GLN A 39 8.76 -18.21 23.84
CA GLN A 39 8.35 -19.50 23.31
C GLN A 39 8.35 -19.50 21.79
N LEU A 40 7.79 -18.47 21.15
CA LEU A 40 7.78 -18.32 19.69
C LEU A 40 9.21 -18.24 19.14
N GLU A 41 10.08 -17.42 19.75
CA GLU A 41 11.48 -17.25 19.36
C GLU A 41 12.26 -18.56 19.45
N ARG A 42 12.07 -19.32 20.53
CA ARG A 42 12.68 -20.66 20.70
C ARG A 42 12.21 -21.65 19.63
N GLN A 43 10.93 -21.63 19.26
CA GLN A 43 10.37 -22.53 18.24
C GLN A 43 10.84 -22.19 16.84
N LEU A 44 11.06 -20.90 16.54
CA LEU A 44 11.57 -20.42 15.25
C LEU A 44 13.10 -20.39 15.21
N GLY A 45 13.79 -20.60 16.34
CA GLY A 45 15.25 -20.65 16.43
C GLY A 45 15.94 -19.29 16.26
N GLN A 46 15.21 -18.18 16.36
CA GLN A 46 15.77 -16.84 16.15
C GLN A 46 14.99 -15.77 16.92
N PRO A 47 15.67 -14.70 17.42
CA PRO A 47 14.99 -13.61 18.10
C PRO A 47 14.14 -12.79 17.13
N LEU A 48 12.95 -12.43 17.56
CA LEU A 48 12.01 -11.60 16.78
C LEU A 48 12.01 -10.15 17.23
N PHE A 49 12.41 -9.90 18.48
CA PHE A 49 12.50 -8.56 19.05
C PHE A 49 13.88 -8.26 19.61
N VAL A 50 14.24 -6.98 19.57
CA VAL A 50 15.38 -6.40 20.31
C VAL A 50 14.81 -5.44 21.34
N GLN A 51 15.21 -5.63 22.61
CA GLN A 51 14.85 -4.71 23.69
C GLN A 51 15.72 -3.44 23.60
N GLN A 52 15.07 -2.29 23.68
CA GLN A 52 15.70 -0.99 23.76
C GLN A 52 15.21 -0.19 24.98
N PRO A 53 15.86 0.90 25.39
CA PRO A 53 15.44 1.70 26.54
C PRO A 53 13.97 2.15 26.44
N ASP A 54 13.49 2.45 25.22
CA ASP A 54 12.13 2.94 24.94
C ASP A 54 11.11 1.83 24.64
N GLY A 55 11.52 0.55 24.56
CA GLY A 55 10.62 -0.56 24.28
C GLY A 55 11.23 -1.68 23.44
N TYR A 56 10.40 -2.36 22.66
CA TYR A 56 10.75 -3.50 21.82
C TYR A 56 10.64 -3.13 20.32
N LEU A 57 11.70 -3.41 19.55
CA LEU A 57 11.72 -3.27 18.10
C LEU A 57 11.91 -4.62 17.42
N LEU A 58 11.34 -4.78 16.23
CA LEU A 58 11.49 -6.00 15.44
C LEU A 58 12.94 -6.17 14.93
N THR A 59 13.45 -7.38 15.03
CA THR A 59 14.67 -7.85 14.32
C THR A 59 14.39 -7.97 12.81
N ALA A 60 15.40 -8.35 12.02
CA ALA A 60 15.21 -8.71 10.61
C ALA A 60 14.20 -9.89 10.48
N ALA A 61 14.36 -10.92 11.33
CA ALA A 61 13.46 -12.07 11.38
C ALA A 61 12.04 -11.68 11.78
N GLY A 62 11.89 -10.80 12.78
CA GLY A 62 10.58 -10.27 13.17
C GLY A 62 9.89 -9.50 12.06
N ARG A 63 10.64 -8.73 11.27
CA ARG A 63 10.08 -8.03 10.09
C ARG A 63 9.65 -8.98 8.98
N GLN A 64 10.35 -10.09 8.77
CA GLN A 64 9.96 -11.13 7.81
C GLN A 64 8.71 -11.90 8.28
N LEU A 65 8.59 -12.18 9.58
CA LEU A 65 7.44 -12.88 10.13
C LEU A 65 6.17 -12.01 10.14
N LEU A 66 6.30 -10.69 10.28
CA LEU A 66 5.16 -9.78 10.48
C LEU A 66 4.05 -9.93 9.43
N PRO A 67 4.32 -9.90 8.11
CA PRO A 67 3.25 -10.04 7.12
C PRO A 67 2.54 -11.39 7.20
N LEU A 68 3.25 -12.48 7.50
CA LEU A 68 2.66 -13.81 7.66
C LEU A 68 1.79 -13.89 8.93
N ALA A 69 2.25 -13.29 10.02
CA ALA A 69 1.51 -13.22 11.27
C ALA A 69 0.20 -12.41 11.12
N GLU A 70 0.25 -11.31 10.37
CA GLU A 70 -0.94 -10.50 10.05
C GLU A 70 -1.93 -11.25 9.15
N GLN A 71 -1.46 -12.00 8.16
CA GLN A 71 -2.31 -12.86 7.32
C GLN A 71 -3.02 -13.94 8.15
N LEU A 72 -2.30 -14.57 9.07
CA LEU A 72 -2.87 -15.55 9.99
C LEU A 72 -3.95 -14.93 10.88
N GLU A 73 -3.71 -13.76 11.47
CA GLU A 73 -4.71 -13.05 12.29
C GLU A 73 -5.97 -12.73 11.47
N ASN A 74 -5.80 -12.24 10.24
CA ASN A 74 -6.91 -11.95 9.33
C ASN A 74 -7.71 -13.21 9.01
N THR A 75 -7.03 -14.32 8.70
CA THR A 75 -7.66 -15.61 8.40
C THR A 75 -8.43 -16.14 9.60
N ALA A 76 -7.83 -16.11 10.81
CA ALA A 76 -8.47 -16.56 12.02
C ALA A 76 -9.69 -15.68 12.40
N SER A 77 -9.61 -14.38 12.17
CA SER A 77 -10.74 -13.47 12.34
C SER A 77 -11.89 -13.81 11.38
N ARG A 78 -11.59 -14.05 10.10
CA ARG A 78 -12.58 -14.50 9.12
C ARG A 78 -13.24 -15.81 9.52
N MET A 79 -12.47 -16.82 9.93
CA MET A 79 -13.02 -18.09 10.42
C MET A 79 -13.95 -17.92 11.63
N GLN A 80 -13.58 -17.04 12.60
CA GLN A 80 -14.42 -16.74 13.75
C GLN A 80 -15.73 -16.04 13.36
N ASP A 81 -15.67 -15.20 12.35
CA ASP A 81 -16.83 -14.48 11.83
C ASP A 81 -17.74 -15.40 11.03
N GLU A 82 -17.18 -16.24 10.17
CA GLU A 82 -17.92 -17.28 9.45
C GLU A 82 -18.56 -18.30 10.43
N ALA A 83 -17.88 -18.65 11.52
CA ALA A 83 -18.41 -19.55 12.55
C ALA A 83 -19.47 -18.90 13.45
N ARG A 84 -19.41 -17.57 13.66
CA ARG A 84 -20.41 -16.81 14.44
C ARG A 84 -21.62 -16.41 13.62
N VAL A 85 -21.50 -16.41 12.33
CA VAL A 85 -22.51 -15.94 11.39
C VAL A 85 -23.33 -17.13 10.87
N GLY A 86 -24.26 -17.59 11.68
CA GLY A 86 -25.53 -17.98 11.12
C GLY A 86 -26.13 -16.72 10.48
N HIS A 87 -25.87 -16.51 9.16
CA HIS A 87 -26.53 -15.50 8.31
C HIS A 87 -26.50 -14.01 8.76
N VAL A 88 -25.37 -13.45 9.21
CA VAL A 88 -25.25 -11.98 9.21
C VAL A 88 -24.84 -11.55 7.81
N GLU A 89 -25.81 -11.08 7.04
CA GLU A 89 -25.58 -10.53 5.71
C GLU A 89 -24.63 -9.32 5.79
N VAL A 90 -23.53 -9.36 5.03
CA VAL A 90 -22.67 -8.19 4.87
C VAL A 90 -23.34 -7.23 3.91
N ALA A 91 -24.05 -6.25 4.46
CA ALA A 91 -24.90 -5.34 3.71
C ALA A 91 -24.61 -3.87 4.02
N GLY A 92 -24.99 -2.99 3.09
CA GLY A 92 -24.96 -1.54 3.22
C GLY A 92 -23.73 -0.88 2.60
N LEU A 93 -23.72 0.45 2.63
CA LEU A 93 -22.76 1.27 1.95
C LEU A 93 -21.45 1.40 2.74
N VAL A 94 -20.33 1.33 2.02
CA VAL A 94 -18.96 1.68 2.47
C VAL A 94 -18.35 2.66 1.49
N ARG A 95 -17.90 3.82 1.98
CA ARG A 95 -17.15 4.81 1.19
C ARG A 95 -15.66 4.60 1.37
N LEU A 96 -14.98 4.24 0.26
CA LEU A 96 -13.56 4.00 0.18
C LEU A 96 -12.89 5.14 -0.59
N GLY A 97 -12.09 5.97 0.10
CA GLY A 97 -11.27 7.01 -0.51
C GLY A 97 -9.89 6.51 -0.89
N ALA A 98 -9.41 6.86 -2.08
CA ALA A 98 -8.08 6.48 -2.54
C ALA A 98 -7.46 7.57 -3.42
N PRO A 99 -6.10 7.65 -3.51
CA PRO A 99 -5.43 8.43 -4.54
C PRO A 99 -5.90 7.96 -5.92
N GLU A 100 -6.05 8.92 -6.84
CA GLU A 100 -6.70 8.69 -8.15
C GLU A 100 -6.13 7.48 -8.89
N GLY A 101 -4.82 7.38 -9.06
CA GLY A 101 -4.21 6.25 -9.78
C GLY A 101 -4.49 4.90 -9.13
N LEU A 102 -4.36 4.80 -7.79
CA LEU A 102 -4.63 3.56 -7.07
C LEU A 102 -6.13 3.20 -7.12
N GLY A 103 -7.00 4.16 -6.90
CA GLY A 103 -8.44 3.92 -6.90
C GLY A 103 -8.97 3.55 -8.29
N SER A 104 -8.70 4.41 -9.28
CA SER A 104 -9.29 4.28 -10.62
C SER A 104 -8.72 3.14 -11.44
N LEU A 105 -7.42 2.84 -11.31
CA LEU A 105 -6.73 1.90 -12.21
C LEU A 105 -6.30 0.59 -11.54
N PHE A 106 -6.25 0.56 -10.21
CA PHE A 106 -5.90 -0.66 -9.49
C PHE A 106 -7.10 -1.20 -8.70
N LEU A 107 -7.64 -0.49 -7.72
CA LEU A 107 -8.71 -1.00 -6.87
C LEU A 107 -10.01 -1.27 -7.66
N SER A 108 -10.37 -0.42 -8.61
CA SER A 108 -11.56 -0.59 -9.44
C SER A 108 -11.58 -1.92 -10.21
N ARG A 109 -10.42 -2.47 -10.57
CA ARG A 109 -10.29 -3.77 -11.24
C ARG A 109 -10.52 -4.95 -10.29
N HIS A 110 -10.32 -4.76 -8.98
CA HIS A 110 -10.38 -5.82 -7.98
C HIS A 110 -11.69 -5.83 -7.18
N LEU A 111 -12.28 -4.67 -6.92
CA LEU A 111 -13.52 -4.53 -6.14
C LEU A 111 -14.70 -5.37 -6.66
N PRO A 112 -14.90 -5.61 -7.97
CA PRO A 112 -15.97 -6.49 -8.45
C PRO A 112 -15.92 -7.91 -7.86
N ARG A 113 -14.75 -8.42 -7.51
CA ARG A 113 -14.61 -9.72 -6.83
C ARG A 113 -15.21 -9.70 -5.42
N LEU A 114 -15.06 -8.59 -4.70
CA LEU A 114 -15.68 -8.41 -3.39
C LEU A 114 -17.19 -8.29 -3.49
N MET A 115 -17.69 -7.55 -4.49
CA MET A 115 -19.13 -7.38 -4.74
C MET A 115 -19.80 -8.72 -5.09
N ALA A 116 -19.10 -9.60 -5.83
CA ALA A 116 -19.59 -10.94 -6.13
C ALA A 116 -19.72 -11.84 -4.88
N LEU A 117 -18.82 -11.66 -3.88
CA LEU A 117 -18.88 -12.40 -2.61
C LEU A 117 -19.96 -11.87 -1.66
N TYR A 118 -20.28 -10.57 -1.75
CA TYR A 118 -21.22 -9.88 -0.85
C TYR A 118 -22.20 -9.02 -1.67
N PRO A 119 -23.23 -9.61 -2.27
CA PRO A 119 -24.14 -8.89 -3.19
C PRO A 119 -24.93 -7.74 -2.57
N ALA A 120 -25.14 -7.75 -1.25
CA ALA A 120 -25.82 -6.69 -0.51
C ALA A 120 -24.87 -5.56 -0.01
N LEU A 121 -23.56 -5.69 -0.28
CA LEU A 121 -22.56 -4.66 0.02
C LEU A 121 -22.52 -3.65 -1.12
N GLU A 122 -22.58 -2.36 -0.79
CA GLU A 122 -22.41 -1.25 -1.72
C GLU A 122 -21.09 -0.54 -1.45
N ILE A 123 -20.35 -0.17 -2.49
CA ILE A 123 -19.07 0.53 -2.36
C ILE A 123 -19.07 1.81 -3.21
N ASP A 124 -18.94 2.97 -2.52
CA ASP A 124 -18.59 4.23 -3.17
C ASP A 124 -17.07 4.34 -3.21
N LEU A 125 -16.45 4.14 -4.37
CA LEU A 125 -15.02 4.38 -4.55
C LEU A 125 -14.78 5.86 -4.90
N VAL A 126 -14.28 6.63 -3.94
CA VAL A 126 -13.96 8.06 -4.09
C VAL A 126 -12.50 8.19 -4.48
N SER A 127 -12.26 8.24 -5.79
CA SER A 127 -10.91 8.25 -6.40
C SER A 127 -10.63 9.65 -6.96
N VAL A 128 -9.91 10.46 -6.19
CA VAL A 128 -9.70 11.89 -6.50
C VAL A 128 -8.25 12.32 -6.27
N PRO A 129 -7.74 13.31 -7.06
CA PRO A 129 -6.41 13.85 -6.89
C PRO A 129 -6.36 14.90 -5.75
N ARG A 130 -6.90 14.55 -4.60
CA ARG A 130 -6.89 15.39 -3.39
C ARG A 130 -6.93 14.53 -2.14
N PHE A 131 -6.62 15.13 -1.00
CA PHE A 131 -6.80 14.48 0.29
C PHE A 131 -8.30 14.28 0.58
N VAL A 132 -8.67 13.08 1.04
CA VAL A 132 -10.05 12.73 1.45
C VAL A 132 -10.07 12.50 2.95
N SER A 133 -10.99 13.14 3.64
CA SER A 133 -11.03 13.20 5.11
C SER A 133 -12.00 12.18 5.72
N ILE A 134 -11.49 11.34 6.61
CA ILE A 134 -12.30 10.47 7.48
C ILE A 134 -12.98 11.28 8.57
N THR A 135 -12.28 12.27 9.13
CA THR A 135 -12.79 13.12 10.23
C THR A 135 -13.99 13.94 9.81
N ASN A 136 -14.03 14.40 8.56
CA ASN A 136 -15.18 15.13 7.99
C ASN A 136 -16.26 14.19 7.43
N ARG A 137 -16.15 12.89 7.66
CA ARG A 137 -17.09 11.86 7.19
C ARG A 137 -17.27 11.83 5.66
N GLU A 138 -16.27 12.26 4.91
CA GLU A 138 -16.30 12.13 3.44
C GLU A 138 -16.19 10.68 3.03
N VAL A 139 -15.39 9.88 3.77
CA VAL A 139 -15.18 8.44 3.56
C VAL A 139 -15.11 7.69 4.90
N ASP A 140 -15.38 6.39 4.85
CA ASP A 140 -15.26 5.47 5.99
C ASP A 140 -13.85 4.90 6.11
N ILE A 141 -13.24 4.58 4.96
CA ILE A 141 -11.89 4.09 4.81
C ILE A 141 -11.16 5.02 3.86
N ALA A 142 -9.96 5.46 4.21
CA ALA A 142 -9.13 6.29 3.34
C ALA A 142 -7.76 5.65 3.11
N ILE A 143 -7.29 5.72 1.87
CA ILE A 143 -5.91 5.43 1.50
C ILE A 143 -5.23 6.76 1.20
N ALA A 144 -4.02 6.96 1.75
CA ALA A 144 -3.26 8.20 1.61
C ALA A 144 -1.81 7.91 1.25
N LEU A 145 -1.12 8.92 0.68
CA LEU A 145 0.31 8.86 0.35
C LEU A 145 1.20 9.10 1.57
N GLU A 146 0.67 9.74 2.59
CA GLU A 146 1.37 10.04 3.84
C GLU A 146 0.63 9.41 5.01
N ARG A 147 1.35 9.10 6.08
CA ARG A 147 0.75 8.60 7.32
C ARG A 147 -0.13 9.68 7.94
N PRO A 148 -1.46 9.47 8.05
CA PRO A 148 -2.33 10.42 8.71
C PRO A 148 -1.95 10.61 10.18
N GLN A 149 -1.90 11.87 10.63
CA GLN A 149 -1.60 12.24 12.02
C GLN A 149 -2.87 12.51 12.85
N ALA A 150 -4.05 12.17 12.32
CA ALA A 150 -5.32 12.46 12.97
C ALA A 150 -5.54 11.58 14.20
N ASN A 151 -6.00 12.20 15.30
CA ASN A 151 -6.49 11.48 16.47
C ASN A 151 -7.80 10.73 16.13
N MET A 152 -8.05 9.59 16.78
CA MET A 152 -9.27 8.77 16.64
C MET A 152 -9.38 7.98 15.31
N VAL A 153 -8.31 7.81 14.56
CA VAL A 153 -8.27 6.91 13.41
C VAL A 153 -7.30 5.75 13.66
N VAL A 154 -7.66 4.56 13.19
CA VAL A 154 -6.72 3.43 13.10
C VAL A 154 -5.99 3.59 11.78
N THR A 155 -4.68 3.58 11.81
CA THR A 155 -3.82 3.73 10.63
C THR A 155 -2.79 2.61 10.58
N ARG A 156 -2.57 2.04 9.40
CA ARG A 156 -1.45 1.13 9.13
C ARG A 156 -0.85 1.43 7.76
N LYS A 157 0.41 1.03 7.58
CA LYS A 157 1.02 0.98 6.25
C LYS A 157 0.29 -0.09 5.43
N LEU A 158 -0.19 0.29 4.24
CA LEU A 158 -0.89 -0.61 3.34
C LEU A 158 0.11 -1.41 2.51
N THR A 159 0.93 -0.70 1.74
CA THR A 159 1.97 -1.29 0.88
C THR A 159 2.96 -0.21 0.44
N ASP A 160 4.10 -0.62 -0.10
CA ASP A 160 4.95 0.24 -0.91
C ASP A 160 4.58 0.11 -2.39
N TYR A 161 4.91 1.13 -3.18
CA TYR A 161 4.78 1.11 -4.62
C TYR A 161 5.96 1.81 -5.29
N CYS A 162 6.23 1.42 -6.53
CA CYS A 162 7.34 1.92 -7.33
C CYS A 162 6.81 2.87 -8.41
N LEU A 163 7.50 4.00 -8.58
CA LEU A 163 7.33 4.89 -9.73
C LEU A 163 8.60 4.83 -10.59
N GLY A 164 8.42 4.95 -11.90
CA GLY A 164 9.47 5.07 -12.90
C GLY A 164 9.22 6.23 -13.85
N LEU A 165 10.16 6.43 -14.76
CA LEU A 165 10.08 7.41 -15.83
C LEU A 165 9.56 6.72 -17.08
N TYR A 166 8.61 7.34 -17.78
CA TYR A 166 7.97 6.76 -18.96
C TYR A 166 7.78 7.80 -20.07
N ALA A 167 7.99 7.37 -21.30
CA ALA A 167 7.66 8.11 -22.53
C ALA A 167 7.26 7.12 -23.62
N THR A 168 6.67 7.62 -24.72
CA THR A 168 6.40 6.79 -25.89
C THR A 168 7.67 6.50 -26.71
N PRO A 169 7.75 5.39 -27.43
CA PRO A 169 8.82 5.17 -28.42
C PRO A 169 8.93 6.30 -29.43
N ALA A 170 7.81 6.83 -29.93
CA ALA A 170 7.79 7.94 -30.91
C ALA A 170 8.46 9.19 -30.34
N TYR A 171 8.17 9.55 -29.09
CA TYR A 171 8.85 10.66 -28.42
C TYR A 171 10.36 10.43 -28.35
N LEU A 172 10.79 9.22 -27.95
CA LEU A 172 12.21 8.88 -27.76
C LEU A 172 12.97 8.88 -29.08
N ASP A 173 12.35 8.42 -30.16
CA ASP A 173 12.97 8.39 -31.49
C ASP A 173 13.13 9.80 -32.10
N ALA A 174 12.31 10.77 -31.65
CA ALA A 174 12.33 12.15 -32.12
C ALA A 174 13.26 13.10 -31.33
N HIS A 175 13.83 12.61 -30.22
CA HIS A 175 14.63 13.45 -29.32
C HIS A 175 16.01 12.83 -29.04
N GLU A 176 16.90 13.62 -28.42
CA GLU A 176 18.23 13.13 -28.01
C GLU A 176 18.12 11.90 -27.08
N PRO A 177 19.06 10.95 -27.18
CA PRO A 177 19.01 9.72 -26.37
C PRO A 177 19.18 10.00 -24.89
N ILE A 178 18.34 9.36 -24.05
CA ILE A 178 18.41 9.39 -22.59
C ILE A 178 19.14 8.13 -22.10
N ARG A 179 20.39 8.27 -21.65
CA ARG A 179 21.26 7.18 -21.17
C ARG A 179 21.52 7.27 -19.68
N GLU A 180 21.54 8.48 -19.16
CA GLU A 180 21.78 8.78 -17.77
C GLU A 180 20.86 9.90 -17.26
N ARG A 181 20.86 10.10 -15.96
CA ARG A 181 19.94 11.04 -15.29
C ARG A 181 20.12 12.48 -15.73
N GLU A 182 21.33 12.85 -16.07
CA GLU A 182 21.72 14.20 -16.51
C GLU A 182 21.06 14.56 -17.85
N ASP A 183 20.85 13.59 -18.72
CA ASP A 183 20.20 13.76 -20.03
C ASP A 183 18.75 14.24 -19.90
N LEU A 184 18.09 13.96 -18.76
CA LEU A 184 16.72 14.40 -18.49
C LEU A 184 16.55 15.93 -18.52
N ALA A 185 17.63 16.70 -18.33
CA ALA A 185 17.56 18.16 -18.32
C ALA A 185 17.18 18.77 -19.70
N GLY A 186 17.41 18.03 -20.78
CA GLY A 186 17.06 18.41 -22.15
C GLY A 186 15.62 18.07 -22.57
N HIS A 187 14.88 17.35 -21.72
CA HIS A 187 13.58 16.80 -22.09
C HIS A 187 12.42 17.42 -21.30
N PRO A 188 11.28 17.72 -21.95
CA PRO A 188 10.05 18.10 -21.28
C PRO A 188 9.60 17.00 -20.31
N ILE A 189 9.30 17.40 -19.06
CA ILE A 189 8.76 16.54 -18.03
C ILE A 189 7.33 16.98 -17.74
N VAL A 190 6.39 16.03 -17.77
CA VAL A 190 5.01 16.25 -17.34
C VAL A 190 4.98 16.13 -15.82
N GLY A 191 4.67 17.22 -15.12
CA GLY A 191 4.72 17.30 -13.66
C GLY A 191 3.37 17.53 -13.02
N TYR A 192 3.39 17.63 -11.69
CA TYR A 192 2.25 18.09 -10.91
C TYR A 192 2.20 19.63 -10.86
N VAL A 193 1.01 20.17 -10.57
CA VAL A 193 0.80 21.59 -10.28
C VAL A 193 1.23 21.83 -8.82
N ASP A 194 2.36 22.53 -8.61
CA ASP A 194 3.06 22.61 -7.32
C ASP A 194 2.20 23.16 -6.16
N ASP A 195 1.41 24.19 -6.41
CA ASP A 195 0.56 24.85 -5.42
C ASP A 195 -0.76 24.09 -5.13
N LEU A 196 -1.08 23.06 -5.93
CA LEU A 196 -2.24 22.20 -5.75
C LEU A 196 -1.88 20.80 -5.25
N LEU A 197 -0.62 20.56 -4.88
CA LEU A 197 -0.19 19.28 -4.33
C LEU A 197 -0.86 19.00 -3.00
N PHE A 198 -1.51 17.85 -2.92
CA PHE A 198 -2.14 17.36 -1.69
C PHE A 198 -1.19 16.48 -0.81
N SER A 199 0.02 16.20 -1.31
CA SER A 199 1.08 15.49 -0.59
C SER A 199 2.45 15.92 -1.10
N ARG A 200 3.42 16.07 -0.20
CA ARG A 200 4.82 16.33 -0.54
C ARG A 200 5.46 15.14 -1.27
N GLU A 201 4.93 13.95 -1.09
CA GLU A 201 5.37 12.73 -1.76
C GLU A 201 5.20 12.78 -3.29
N LEU A 202 4.42 13.74 -3.81
CA LEU A 202 4.23 13.98 -5.25
C LEU A 202 5.24 14.94 -5.88
N MET A 203 6.16 15.52 -5.09
CA MET A 203 7.22 16.42 -5.59
C MET A 203 8.38 15.66 -6.22
N PHE A 204 8.13 14.84 -7.23
CA PHE A 204 9.18 14.01 -7.86
C PHE A 204 10.19 14.83 -8.67
N HIS A 205 9.73 15.86 -9.37
CA HIS A 205 10.53 16.60 -10.35
C HIS A 205 11.77 17.28 -9.74
N ARG A 206 11.70 17.74 -8.49
CA ARG A 206 12.84 18.37 -7.80
C ARG A 206 14.04 17.46 -7.57
N GLY A 207 13.80 16.15 -7.65
CA GLY A 207 14.84 15.13 -7.43
C GLY A 207 15.27 14.40 -8.72
N LEU A 208 14.70 14.68 -9.89
CA LEU A 208 14.98 13.93 -11.11
C LEU A 208 16.28 14.36 -11.79
N CYS A 209 16.46 15.64 -12.04
CA CYS A 209 17.66 16.21 -12.64
C CYS A 209 17.86 17.66 -12.18
N ARG A 210 18.99 18.25 -12.54
CA ARG A 210 19.26 19.67 -12.31
C ARG A 210 18.45 20.49 -13.30
N ASN A 211 17.54 21.38 -12.82
CA ASN A 211 16.68 22.23 -13.64
C ASN A 211 15.77 21.46 -14.63
N PRO A 212 14.82 20.65 -14.13
CA PRO A 212 13.89 19.94 -15.01
C PRO A 212 13.03 20.91 -15.83
N LEU A 213 12.89 20.63 -17.12
CA LEU A 213 12.02 21.40 -18.02
C LEU A 213 10.58 20.92 -17.87
N ILE A 214 9.75 21.64 -17.09
CA ILE A 214 8.35 21.27 -16.87
C ILE A 214 7.44 22.20 -17.67
N ASN A 215 7.01 21.76 -18.84
CA ASN A 215 6.15 22.53 -19.74
C ASN A 215 4.67 22.27 -19.50
N LEU A 216 4.31 21.06 -19.06
CA LEU A 216 2.94 20.67 -18.76
C LEU A 216 2.82 20.24 -17.31
N ARG A 217 1.81 20.76 -16.62
CA ARG A 217 1.48 20.39 -15.24
C ARG A 217 0.04 19.92 -15.15
N CYS A 218 -0.20 18.82 -14.46
CA CYS A 218 -1.52 18.23 -14.27
C CYS A 218 -1.69 17.77 -12.82
N THR A 219 -2.84 17.99 -12.22
CA THR A 219 -3.15 17.49 -10.86
C THR A 219 -3.45 15.99 -10.82
N SER A 220 -3.75 15.39 -11.96
CA SER A 220 -4.16 14.01 -12.18
C SER A 220 -3.00 13.17 -12.71
N VAL A 221 -2.70 12.04 -12.05
CA VAL A 221 -1.71 11.09 -12.56
C VAL A 221 -2.17 10.40 -13.86
N VAL A 222 -3.47 10.22 -14.02
CA VAL A 222 -4.06 9.70 -15.25
C VAL A 222 -3.88 10.73 -16.37
N GLY A 223 -4.09 12.02 -16.08
CA GLY A 223 -3.81 13.11 -17.02
C GLY A 223 -2.34 13.18 -17.42
N GLN A 224 -1.41 12.95 -16.48
CA GLN A 224 0.03 12.87 -16.79
C GLN A 224 0.35 11.68 -17.72
N GLN A 225 -0.26 10.51 -17.47
CA GLN A 225 -0.14 9.35 -18.36
C GLN A 225 -0.64 9.67 -19.78
N GLN A 226 -1.82 10.29 -19.89
CA GLN A 226 -2.37 10.66 -21.21
C GLN A 226 -1.51 11.69 -21.95
N ALA A 227 -0.92 12.64 -21.23
CA ALA A 227 0.01 13.60 -21.80
C ALA A 227 1.28 12.93 -22.34
N ALA A 228 1.84 11.98 -21.60
CA ALA A 228 2.99 11.19 -22.06
C ALA A 228 2.63 10.33 -23.28
N LEU A 229 1.44 9.70 -23.29
CA LEU A 229 0.93 8.94 -24.45
C LEU A 229 0.69 9.78 -25.71
N ALA A 230 0.52 11.09 -25.56
CA ALA A 230 0.40 12.07 -26.65
C ALA A 230 1.73 12.74 -26.99
N ASP A 231 2.87 12.10 -26.70
CA ASP A 231 4.23 12.60 -26.95
C ASP A 231 4.57 13.93 -26.25
N GLY A 232 3.86 14.27 -25.17
CA GLY A 232 4.04 15.52 -24.42
C GLY A 232 5.30 15.58 -23.56
N GLY A 233 6.10 14.52 -23.52
CA GLY A 233 7.33 14.41 -22.77
C GLY A 233 7.38 13.21 -21.84
N ILE A 234 8.28 13.27 -20.85
CA ILE A 234 8.51 12.21 -19.86
C ILE A 234 7.56 12.40 -18.67
N ALA A 235 6.88 11.33 -18.24
CA ALA A 235 6.06 11.34 -17.03
C ALA A 235 6.62 10.42 -15.96
N VAL A 236 6.45 10.80 -14.67
CA VAL A 236 6.73 9.93 -13.51
C VAL A 236 5.45 9.21 -13.13
N LEU A 237 5.38 7.92 -13.42
CA LEU A 237 4.16 7.13 -13.28
C LEU A 237 4.40 5.92 -12.37
N PRO A 238 3.39 5.51 -11.57
CA PRO A 238 3.41 4.23 -10.89
C PRO A 238 3.51 3.06 -11.87
N TYR A 239 4.33 2.05 -11.56
CA TYR A 239 4.52 0.89 -12.42
C TYR A 239 3.21 0.17 -12.74
N TYR A 240 2.30 0.03 -11.77
CA TYR A 240 1.01 -0.62 -11.98
C TYR A 240 0.06 0.10 -12.96
N LEU A 241 0.39 1.33 -13.37
CA LEU A 241 -0.32 2.04 -14.43
C LEU A 241 0.22 1.71 -15.84
N THR A 242 1.45 1.24 -15.92
CA THR A 242 2.20 1.17 -17.17
C THR A 242 2.65 -0.24 -17.54
N TYR A 243 2.57 -1.20 -16.62
CA TYR A 243 3.19 -2.53 -16.79
C TYR A 243 2.63 -3.33 -17.98
N ASP A 244 1.36 -3.12 -18.35
CA ASP A 244 0.66 -3.75 -19.47
C ASP A 244 0.38 -2.81 -20.65
N ASP A 245 0.96 -1.60 -20.63
CA ASP A 245 0.77 -0.61 -21.72
C ASP A 245 2.02 -0.54 -22.60
N ALA A 246 2.02 -1.30 -23.69
CA ALA A 246 3.12 -1.35 -24.65
C ALA A 246 3.41 -0.01 -25.37
N ARG A 247 2.54 1.00 -25.24
CA ARG A 247 2.73 2.33 -25.81
C ARG A 247 3.71 3.18 -24.99
N LEU A 248 3.98 2.78 -23.75
CA LEU A 248 4.92 3.45 -22.85
C LEU A 248 6.16 2.59 -22.64
N ARG A 249 7.33 3.20 -22.79
CA ARG A 249 8.63 2.62 -22.52
C ARG A 249 9.20 3.21 -21.23
N GLN A 250 9.66 2.36 -20.33
CA GLN A 250 10.38 2.79 -19.13
C GLN A 250 11.78 3.28 -19.51
N LEU A 251 12.17 4.41 -18.94
CA LEU A 251 13.49 5.02 -19.03
C LEU A 251 14.24 4.81 -17.73
N LEU A 252 15.56 4.66 -17.78
CA LEU A 252 16.44 4.56 -16.62
C LEU A 252 15.83 3.62 -15.54
N PRO A 253 15.66 2.32 -15.81
CA PRO A 253 14.93 1.40 -14.92
C PRO A 253 15.58 1.25 -13.53
N GLU A 254 16.84 1.63 -13.38
CA GLU A 254 17.55 1.73 -12.12
C GLU A 254 17.08 2.92 -11.26
N LEU A 255 16.53 3.97 -11.87
CA LEU A 255 16.00 5.15 -11.18
C LEU A 255 14.59 4.87 -10.66
N ARG A 256 14.52 4.16 -9.54
CA ARG A 256 13.29 3.75 -8.90
C ARG A 256 12.93 4.70 -7.76
N ILE A 257 11.69 5.21 -7.77
CA ILE A 257 11.16 6.04 -6.69
C ILE A 257 10.16 5.21 -5.89
N ILE A 258 10.54 4.81 -4.68
CA ILE A 258 9.67 4.03 -3.80
C ILE A 258 8.90 4.97 -2.87
N ARG A 259 7.58 4.75 -2.78
CA ARG A 259 6.66 5.47 -1.92
C ARG A 259 5.74 4.48 -1.20
N SER A 260 5.02 4.95 -0.20
CA SER A 260 4.13 4.11 0.60
C SER A 260 2.68 4.59 0.50
N TYR A 261 1.75 3.64 0.46
CA TYR A 261 0.34 3.88 0.75
C TYR A 261 0.03 3.55 2.21
N TRP A 262 -0.81 4.35 2.82
CA TRP A 262 -1.29 4.20 4.18
C TRP A 262 -2.80 4.05 4.15
N ILE A 263 -3.33 3.01 4.82
CA ILE A 263 -4.77 2.83 4.98
C ILE A 263 -5.18 3.29 6.38
N SER A 264 -6.28 4.00 6.45
CA SER A 264 -6.84 4.48 7.72
C SER A 264 -8.35 4.40 7.73
N GLY A 265 -8.91 4.26 8.92
CA GLY A 265 -10.34 4.19 9.15
C GLY A 265 -10.66 4.63 10.58
N ARG A 266 -11.93 4.84 10.89
CA ARG A 266 -12.37 5.19 12.24
C ARG A 266 -11.95 4.11 13.25
N SER A 267 -11.78 4.48 14.51
CA SER A 267 -11.37 3.54 15.57
C SER A 267 -12.34 2.37 15.81
N ASP A 268 -13.61 2.55 15.40
CA ASP A 268 -14.66 1.53 15.50
C ASP A 268 -14.83 0.68 14.22
N ILE A 269 -13.99 0.91 13.20
CA ILE A 269 -14.07 0.27 11.88
C ILE A 269 -14.08 -1.28 11.97
N ARG A 270 -13.33 -1.83 12.92
CA ARG A 270 -13.26 -3.28 13.14
C ARG A 270 -14.51 -3.88 13.80
N ARG A 271 -15.41 -3.05 14.37
CA ARG A 271 -16.63 -3.49 15.02
C ARG A 271 -17.77 -3.72 14.03
N THR A 272 -17.73 -3.07 12.88
CA THR A 272 -18.76 -3.14 11.85
C THR A 272 -18.28 -4.04 10.73
N LEU A 273 -18.99 -5.16 10.50
CA LEU A 273 -18.57 -6.24 9.61
C LEU A 273 -18.30 -5.74 8.18
N ARG A 274 -19.17 -4.91 7.58
CA ARG A 274 -18.97 -4.39 6.22
C ARG A 274 -17.68 -3.58 6.08
N TYR A 275 -17.31 -2.75 7.07
CA TYR A 275 -16.07 -1.96 7.01
C TYR A 275 -14.85 -2.86 7.12
N ARG A 276 -14.89 -3.88 7.99
CA ARG A 276 -13.82 -4.83 8.16
C ARG A 276 -13.59 -5.64 6.89
N VAL A 277 -14.66 -6.14 6.27
CA VAL A 277 -14.59 -6.92 5.02
C VAL A 277 -13.94 -6.11 3.90
N VAL A 278 -14.33 -4.84 3.72
CA VAL A 278 -13.71 -3.95 2.71
C VAL A 278 -12.24 -3.65 3.06
N TRP A 279 -11.95 -3.38 4.33
CA TRP A 279 -10.59 -3.12 4.80
C TRP A 279 -9.67 -4.31 4.54
N ASP A 280 -10.07 -5.50 4.97
CA ASP A 280 -9.27 -6.72 4.85
C ASP A 280 -9.08 -7.08 3.37
N PHE A 281 -10.12 -6.95 2.55
CA PHE A 281 -10.02 -7.16 1.10
C PHE A 281 -9.00 -6.22 0.43
N VAL A 282 -9.02 -4.93 0.75
CA VAL A 282 -8.06 -3.96 0.21
C VAL A 282 -6.63 -4.32 0.61
N VAL A 283 -6.43 -4.73 1.87
CA VAL A 283 -5.13 -5.18 2.37
C VAL A 283 -4.65 -6.42 1.63
N ASP A 284 -5.50 -7.44 1.52
CA ASP A 284 -5.18 -8.71 0.87
C ASP A 284 -4.84 -8.54 -0.62
N VAL A 285 -5.60 -7.69 -1.33
CA VAL A 285 -5.31 -7.37 -2.75
C VAL A 285 -3.97 -6.67 -2.89
N CYS A 286 -3.68 -5.65 -2.07
CA CYS A 286 -2.40 -4.96 -2.13
C CYS A 286 -1.21 -5.86 -1.79
N GLN A 287 -1.38 -6.80 -0.86
CA GLN A 287 -0.34 -7.78 -0.50
C GLN A 287 -0.14 -8.83 -1.60
N SER A 288 -1.21 -9.40 -2.13
CA SER A 288 -1.14 -10.42 -3.19
C SER A 288 -0.58 -9.89 -4.51
N MET A 289 -0.77 -8.58 -4.77
CA MET A 289 -0.29 -7.90 -5.98
C MET A 289 0.95 -7.03 -5.72
N GLN A 290 1.71 -7.32 -4.66
CA GLN A 290 2.89 -6.53 -4.29
C GLN A 290 3.98 -6.55 -5.38
N TRP A 291 4.09 -7.64 -6.13
CA TRP A 291 4.98 -7.75 -7.28
C TRP A 291 4.69 -6.66 -8.33
N LEU A 292 3.40 -6.39 -8.61
CA LEU A 292 2.98 -5.34 -9.54
C LEU A 292 3.20 -3.94 -8.96
N LEU A 293 2.87 -3.75 -7.68
CA LEU A 293 3.04 -2.45 -7.03
C LEU A 293 4.51 -2.06 -6.89
N LEU A 294 5.42 -3.02 -6.61
CA LEU A 294 6.85 -2.78 -6.39
C LEU A 294 7.73 -3.04 -7.61
N GLN A 295 7.16 -3.42 -8.76
CA GLN A 295 7.95 -3.79 -9.94
C GLN A 295 8.97 -4.90 -9.61
N GLN A 296 8.52 -5.94 -8.93
CA GLN A 296 9.34 -7.10 -8.63
C GLN A 296 9.12 -8.17 -9.72
N PRO A 297 10.15 -8.92 -10.12
CA PRO A 297 9.97 -10.05 -11.04
C PRO A 297 9.01 -11.06 -10.40
N THR A 298 8.07 -11.56 -11.19
CA THR A 298 7.17 -12.63 -10.75
C THR A 298 7.98 -13.92 -10.59
N GLN A 299 7.96 -14.56 -9.43
CA GLN A 299 8.66 -15.84 -9.19
C GLN A 299 8.21 -17.01 -10.09
N GLN A 300 7.26 -16.79 -11.00
CA GLN A 300 6.71 -17.83 -11.88
C GLN A 300 7.41 -17.98 -13.24
N ASN A 301 8.34 -17.11 -13.62
CA ASN A 301 8.98 -17.16 -14.95
C ASN A 301 10.33 -17.90 -15.01
N GLU A 302 10.81 -18.47 -13.90
CA GLU A 302 12.07 -19.27 -13.94
C GLU A 302 11.90 -20.71 -14.41
N SER A 303 10.69 -21.18 -14.71
CA SER A 303 10.44 -22.58 -15.07
C SER A 303 10.15 -22.82 -16.56
N ILE A 304 10.24 -21.83 -17.44
CA ILE A 304 9.93 -22.01 -18.88
C ILE A 304 11.16 -21.96 -19.79
N ASP A 305 12.32 -21.48 -19.32
CA ASP A 305 13.54 -21.42 -20.14
C ASP A 305 14.59 -22.54 -19.86
N ALA A 306 14.21 -23.60 -19.18
CA ALA A 306 15.03 -24.78 -18.97
C ALA A 306 14.32 -26.04 -19.50
N GLY A 307 14.08 -26.09 -20.82
CA GLY A 307 13.52 -27.25 -21.50
C GLY A 307 14.01 -27.32 -22.92
#